data_9ad67971ead482b65e386439713f8ce6
#
_entry.id   9ad67971ead482b65e386439713f8ce6
#
_cell.length_a   1.000
_cell.length_b   1.000
_cell.length_c   1.000
_cell.angle_alpha   90.00
_cell.angle_beta   90.00
_cell.angle_gamma   90.00
#
_symmetry.space_group_name_H-M   'P 1'
#
loop_
_entity.id
_entity.type
_entity.pdbx_description
1 polymer ?
#
loop_
_entity_poly.entity_id
_entity_poly.type
_entity_poly.pdbx_seq_one_letter_code
_entity_poly.pdbx_strand_id
1 'polypeptide(L)'
;MADPSDPMKPDGEVNPIDTDYQIGQDNIVVKVGPFGLDIHNRVFLISGLSVIVFVLLTIVFHSQAEPLFASMRGWLTSNLDWFFISAANIFVLLCLVLIVSPLGKVRLGGTEATPDFGYLGWFSMLFAAGMGIGLMFYGVSEPLSHFSSAYGGTSFEDGVRTDWAPLAGAGGDAAAAERLGMAATIYHWALHPWAIYAVLALGLALFSFNKGLPLTMRSVFYPLLGERVWGWPGHVIDILAVFATLFGLATSLGLGASQASAGLNYLFGLPQDTAMQVLLVIGITLIALISVLAGLEAGVKRLSEINMTLAALLMLFVIIVGPTVAILTGFVSNLAAYLQHLPALANPIGREDANFAQGWTAFYWAWWISWSPFVGMFIARVSRGRSVREFLVSVLLIPSLACVLWMSVFGGTAIRQVVDHGYEAAASADLPLQLFSMLDFMPWAQVTSFIAIILVVVFFITSSDSGSLVIDTIAAGGKVNAPTPQRVFWCTFEGLVAIALILGGGLVALQAMAVSTGFPFTIVLLVACIAVVKGLMSEPRPGKV
;
A
#
# COMPACT_ATOMS: atom_id res chain seq x y z
N MET A 1 2.92 -38.24 -7.34
CA MET A 1 2.00 -37.69 -8.35
C MET A 1 1.44 -36.40 -7.75
N ALA A 2 1.64 -35.25 -8.40
CA ALA A 2 1.11 -34.00 -7.90
C ALA A 2 -0.43 -34.07 -7.89
N ASP A 3 -1.04 -33.51 -6.85
CA ASP A 3 -2.48 -33.41 -6.69
C ASP A 3 -3.04 -32.56 -7.85
N PRO A 4 -4.00 -33.06 -8.65
CA PRO A 4 -4.59 -32.29 -9.74
C PRO A 4 -5.42 -31.07 -9.25
N SER A 5 -5.64 -30.94 -7.95
CA SER A 5 -6.30 -29.80 -7.32
C SER A 5 -5.34 -28.71 -6.82
N ASP A 6 -4.04 -28.82 -7.04
CA ASP A 6 -3.06 -27.79 -6.63
C ASP A 6 -3.20 -26.53 -7.54
N PRO A 7 -3.71 -25.41 -7.02
CA PRO A 7 -3.92 -24.19 -7.80
C PRO A 7 -2.61 -23.55 -8.31
N MET A 8 -1.45 -24.05 -7.87
CA MET A 8 -0.13 -23.56 -8.28
C MET A 8 0.45 -24.33 -9.46
N LYS A 9 -0.20 -25.43 -9.88
CA LYS A 9 0.31 -26.24 -11.00
C LYS A 9 0.14 -25.52 -12.34
N PRO A 10 1.20 -25.45 -13.18
CA PRO A 10 1.09 -24.83 -14.50
C PRO A 10 0.27 -25.68 -15.48
N ASP A 11 -0.41 -25.00 -16.41
CA ASP A 11 -1.14 -25.60 -17.53
C ASP A 11 -0.40 -25.33 -18.84
N GLY A 12 -0.09 -26.39 -19.61
CA GLY A 12 0.69 -26.31 -20.85
C GLY A 12 2.19 -26.16 -20.59
N GLU A 13 2.89 -25.54 -21.54
CA GLU A 13 4.34 -25.41 -21.48
C GLU A 13 4.78 -24.28 -20.56
N VAL A 14 5.76 -24.56 -19.71
CA VAL A 14 6.52 -23.63 -18.88
C VAL A 14 7.99 -24.04 -18.89
N ASN A 15 8.86 -23.17 -18.40
CA ASN A 15 10.25 -23.51 -18.12
C ASN A 15 10.47 -23.52 -16.58
N PRO A 16 10.15 -24.64 -15.89
CA PRO A 16 10.27 -24.71 -14.44
C PRO A 16 11.73 -24.64 -14.01
N ILE A 17 11.95 -24.24 -12.77
CA ILE A 17 13.25 -24.29 -12.12
C ILE A 17 13.33 -25.63 -11.37
N ASP A 18 14.33 -26.43 -11.75
CA ASP A 18 14.65 -27.67 -11.03
C ASP A 18 15.49 -27.31 -9.80
N THR A 19 14.98 -27.65 -8.61
CA THR A 19 15.63 -27.41 -7.33
C THR A 19 15.27 -28.51 -6.34
N ASP A 20 16.22 -28.91 -5.53
CA ASP A 20 16.00 -29.89 -4.44
C ASP A 20 15.30 -29.26 -3.24
N TYR A 21 15.07 -27.95 -3.23
CA TYR A 21 14.43 -27.26 -2.12
C TYR A 21 12.95 -27.62 -1.98
N GLN A 22 12.58 -28.05 -0.79
CA GLN A 22 11.19 -28.35 -0.43
C GLN A 22 10.62 -27.26 0.49
N ILE A 23 9.38 -26.83 0.19
CA ILE A 23 8.69 -25.83 1.00
C ILE A 23 8.61 -26.27 2.46
N GLY A 24 9.18 -25.46 3.35
CA GLY A 24 9.20 -25.72 4.79
C GLY A 24 10.32 -26.66 5.27
N GLN A 25 11.28 -27.05 4.43
CA GLN A 25 12.41 -27.88 4.87
C GLN A 25 13.25 -27.24 5.96
N ASP A 26 13.32 -25.91 5.99
CA ASP A 26 14.06 -25.14 7.01
C ASP A 26 13.20 -24.76 8.21
N ASN A 27 11.98 -25.29 8.30
CA ASN A 27 11.07 -24.92 9.36
C ASN A 27 11.30 -25.73 10.63
N ILE A 28 11.16 -25.04 11.77
CA ILE A 28 11.04 -25.65 13.08
C ILE A 28 9.56 -25.99 13.28
N VAL A 29 9.26 -27.28 13.34
CA VAL A 29 7.91 -27.79 13.59
C VAL A 29 7.81 -28.24 15.03
N VAL A 30 6.96 -27.59 15.81
CA VAL A 30 6.70 -27.92 17.21
C VAL A 30 5.20 -28.13 17.41
N LYS A 31 4.82 -29.22 18.07
CA LYS A 31 3.44 -29.50 18.50
C LYS A 31 3.39 -29.63 20.02
N VAL A 32 2.72 -28.69 20.68
CA VAL A 32 2.50 -28.70 22.12
C VAL A 32 1.00 -28.63 22.39
N GLY A 33 0.38 -29.77 22.59
CA GLY A 33 -1.07 -29.87 22.75
C GLY A 33 -1.83 -29.36 21.52
N PRO A 34 -2.79 -28.45 21.69
CA PRO A 34 -3.51 -27.85 20.58
C PRO A 34 -2.69 -26.79 19.82
N PHE A 35 -1.52 -26.39 20.34
CA PHE A 35 -0.67 -25.37 19.75
C PHE A 35 0.38 -26.01 18.84
N GLY A 36 0.35 -25.65 17.56
CA GLY A 36 1.38 -26.00 16.60
C GLY A 36 2.16 -24.76 16.17
N LEU A 37 3.45 -24.92 15.90
CA LEU A 37 4.30 -23.94 15.24
C LEU A 37 4.97 -24.62 14.04
N ASP A 38 5.03 -23.91 12.92
CA ASP A 38 5.72 -24.34 11.70
C ASP A 38 6.39 -23.11 11.10
N ILE A 39 7.49 -22.69 11.73
CA ILE A 39 8.16 -21.41 11.52
C ILE A 39 9.50 -21.61 10.84
N HIS A 40 9.82 -20.76 9.83
CA HIS A 40 11.14 -20.77 9.24
C HIS A 40 12.20 -20.38 10.27
N ASN A 41 13.21 -21.24 10.44
CA ASN A 41 14.21 -21.18 11.53
C ASN A 41 14.99 -19.86 11.62
N ARG A 42 15.15 -19.12 10.53
CA ARG A 42 15.88 -17.84 10.48
C ARG A 42 14.92 -16.65 10.34
N VAL A 43 14.03 -16.71 9.35
CA VAL A 43 13.17 -15.57 9.01
C VAL A 43 12.24 -15.23 10.16
N PHE A 44 11.51 -16.23 10.70
CA PHE A 44 10.60 -16.00 11.83
C PHE A 44 11.35 -15.57 13.09
N LEU A 45 12.43 -16.28 13.46
CA LEU A 45 13.12 -15.99 14.72
C LEU A 45 13.77 -14.61 14.71
N ILE A 46 14.45 -14.23 13.62
CA ILE A 46 15.12 -12.92 13.54
C ILE A 46 14.09 -11.80 13.47
N SER A 47 13.09 -11.90 12.59
CA SER A 47 12.08 -10.84 12.46
C SER A 47 11.20 -10.74 13.70
N GLY A 48 10.74 -11.87 14.27
CA GLY A 48 9.91 -11.90 15.46
C GLY A 48 10.63 -11.32 16.70
N LEU A 49 11.87 -11.76 16.96
CA LEU A 49 12.65 -11.22 18.07
C LEU A 49 12.96 -9.73 17.88
N SER A 50 13.32 -9.31 16.66
CA SER A 50 13.58 -7.89 16.38
C SER A 50 12.34 -7.03 16.63
N VAL A 51 11.16 -7.51 16.24
CA VAL A 51 9.90 -6.80 16.45
C VAL A 51 9.54 -6.72 17.94
N ILE A 52 9.72 -7.80 18.69
CA ILE A 52 9.51 -7.81 20.15
C ILE A 52 10.42 -6.76 20.80
N VAL A 53 11.72 -6.79 20.49
CA VAL A 53 12.70 -5.84 21.05
C VAL A 53 12.35 -4.40 20.63
N PHE A 54 11.99 -4.17 19.36
CA PHE A 54 11.58 -2.87 18.89
C PHE A 54 10.37 -2.32 19.68
N VAL A 55 9.32 -3.10 19.83
CA VAL A 55 8.11 -2.69 20.56
C VAL A 55 8.44 -2.36 22.02
N LEU A 56 9.16 -3.25 22.71
CA LEU A 56 9.53 -3.04 24.10
C LEU A 56 10.38 -1.78 24.29
N LEU A 57 11.43 -1.60 23.47
CA LEU A 57 12.29 -0.42 23.58
C LEU A 57 11.52 0.87 23.24
N THR A 58 10.69 0.86 22.20
CA THR A 58 9.94 2.05 21.81
C THR A 58 8.90 2.44 22.86
N ILE A 59 8.20 1.49 23.49
CA ILE A 59 7.24 1.78 24.56
C ILE A 59 7.95 2.27 25.83
N VAL A 60 9.02 1.62 26.25
CA VAL A 60 9.75 1.99 27.47
C VAL A 60 10.45 3.34 27.32
N PHE A 61 11.01 3.63 26.16
CA PHE A 61 11.76 4.84 25.87
C PHE A 61 11.03 5.78 24.90
N HIS A 62 9.69 5.85 24.94
CA HIS A 62 8.89 6.59 23.96
C HIS A 62 9.28 8.07 23.85
N SER A 63 9.62 8.74 24.95
CA SER A 63 10.05 10.14 24.95
C SER A 63 11.40 10.38 24.26
N GLN A 64 12.30 9.39 24.26
CA GLN A 64 13.57 9.44 23.55
C GLN A 64 13.41 8.96 22.10
N ALA A 65 12.41 8.12 21.84
CA ALA A 65 12.12 7.59 20.50
C ALA A 65 11.57 8.67 19.55
N GLU A 66 10.74 9.58 20.05
CA GLU A 66 10.14 10.66 19.25
C GLU A 66 11.17 11.52 18.49
N PRO A 67 12.16 12.18 19.14
CA PRO A 67 13.17 12.96 18.44
C PRO A 67 14.05 12.08 17.53
N LEU A 68 14.29 10.81 17.89
CA LEU A 68 15.02 9.87 17.06
C LEU A 68 14.27 9.59 15.75
N PHE A 69 12.97 9.28 15.82
CA PHE A 69 12.16 9.04 14.63
C PHE A 69 12.04 10.29 13.75
N ALA A 70 11.86 11.47 14.35
CA ALA A 70 11.82 12.74 13.62
C ALA A 70 13.15 13.00 12.87
N SER A 71 14.29 12.83 13.54
CA SER A 71 15.61 12.97 12.93
C SER A 71 15.87 11.96 11.83
N MET A 72 15.50 10.69 12.06
CA MET A 72 15.66 9.61 11.09
C MET A 72 14.80 9.85 9.84
N ARG A 73 13.54 10.24 10.01
CA ARG A 73 12.67 10.62 8.90
C ARG A 73 13.26 11.77 8.10
N GLY A 74 13.66 12.86 8.77
CA GLY A 74 14.25 14.04 8.13
C GLY A 74 15.49 13.70 7.34
N TRP A 75 16.40 12.90 7.91
CA TRP A 75 17.62 12.49 7.22
C TRP A 75 17.33 11.61 5.98
N LEU A 76 16.48 10.60 6.13
CA LEU A 76 16.13 9.70 5.03
C LEU A 76 15.45 10.43 3.88
N THR A 77 14.47 11.28 4.18
CA THR A 77 13.72 11.99 3.13
C THR A 77 14.57 13.07 2.45
N SER A 78 15.42 13.79 3.18
CA SER A 78 16.26 14.84 2.60
C SER A 78 17.45 14.31 1.78
N ASN A 79 17.93 13.10 2.07
CA ASN A 79 19.07 12.53 1.34
C ASN A 79 18.68 11.50 0.27
N LEU A 80 17.46 10.91 0.36
CA LEU A 80 17.04 9.79 -0.47
C LEU A 80 15.74 10.07 -1.26
N ASP A 81 15.20 11.29 -1.27
CA ASP A 81 14.04 11.66 -2.09
C ASP A 81 14.24 11.32 -3.57
N TRP A 82 15.38 11.75 -4.14
CA TRP A 82 15.77 11.45 -5.51
C TRP A 82 15.85 9.94 -5.79
N PHE A 83 16.29 9.15 -4.80
CA PHE A 83 16.41 7.69 -4.93
C PHE A 83 15.04 7.02 -5.02
N PHE A 84 14.10 7.38 -4.12
CA PHE A 84 12.74 6.86 -4.15
C PHE A 84 12.00 7.26 -5.43
N ILE A 85 12.13 8.52 -5.87
CA ILE A 85 11.51 9.00 -7.11
C ILE A 85 12.10 8.27 -8.33
N SER A 86 13.42 8.13 -8.40
CA SER A 86 14.09 7.39 -9.48
C SER A 86 13.68 5.92 -9.52
N ALA A 87 13.62 5.26 -8.37
CA ALA A 87 13.20 3.87 -8.28
C ALA A 87 11.77 3.68 -8.78
N ALA A 88 10.83 4.54 -8.35
CA ALA A 88 9.44 4.49 -8.79
C ALA A 88 9.32 4.70 -10.31
N ASN A 89 10.10 5.62 -10.88
CA ASN A 89 10.18 5.82 -12.34
C ASN A 89 10.70 4.56 -13.06
N ILE A 90 11.71 3.89 -12.52
CA ILE A 90 12.24 2.63 -13.09
C ILE A 90 11.16 1.56 -13.11
N PHE A 91 10.35 1.43 -12.06
CA PHE A 91 9.25 0.47 -12.02
C PHE A 91 8.19 0.78 -13.09
N VAL A 92 7.82 2.05 -13.27
CA VAL A 92 6.90 2.47 -14.33
C VAL A 92 7.48 2.16 -15.71
N LEU A 93 8.72 2.54 -15.97
CA LEU A 93 9.37 2.31 -17.26
C LEU A 93 9.48 0.81 -17.56
N LEU A 94 9.83 -0.02 -16.58
CA LEU A 94 9.86 -1.47 -16.75
C LEU A 94 8.48 -2.02 -17.15
N CYS A 95 7.43 -1.61 -16.45
CA CYS A 95 6.07 -2.04 -16.79
C CYS A 95 5.69 -1.65 -18.22
N LEU A 96 5.97 -0.41 -18.63
CA LEU A 96 5.69 0.07 -20.00
C LEU A 96 6.48 -0.70 -21.05
N VAL A 97 7.78 -0.95 -20.81
CA VAL A 97 8.61 -1.75 -21.70
C VAL A 97 8.08 -3.18 -21.82
N LEU A 98 7.68 -3.80 -20.72
CA LEU A 98 7.12 -5.16 -20.75
C LEU A 98 5.78 -5.22 -21.50
N ILE A 99 4.93 -4.20 -21.37
CA ILE A 99 3.65 -4.11 -22.09
C ILE A 99 3.87 -4.11 -23.61
N VAL A 100 4.83 -3.33 -24.12
CA VAL A 100 5.05 -3.20 -25.58
C VAL A 100 5.97 -4.29 -26.13
N SER A 101 6.78 -4.93 -25.29
CA SER A 101 7.75 -5.95 -25.70
C SER A 101 7.09 -7.30 -26.00
N PRO A 102 7.81 -8.21 -26.69
CA PRO A 102 7.38 -9.60 -26.84
C PRO A 102 7.23 -10.38 -25.53
N LEU A 103 7.88 -9.93 -24.43
CA LEU A 103 7.74 -10.52 -23.10
C LEU A 103 6.33 -10.36 -22.54
N GLY A 104 5.61 -9.35 -22.97
CA GLY A 104 4.20 -9.16 -22.62
C GLY A 104 3.26 -10.28 -23.07
N LYS A 105 3.70 -11.17 -23.96
CA LYS A 105 2.94 -12.35 -24.43
C LYS A 105 3.08 -13.56 -23.50
N VAL A 106 4.04 -13.57 -22.59
CA VAL A 106 4.19 -14.66 -21.61
C VAL A 106 2.91 -14.76 -20.78
N ARG A 107 2.44 -15.99 -20.55
CA ARG A 107 1.22 -16.25 -19.78
C ARG A 107 1.58 -16.77 -18.39
N LEU A 108 0.97 -16.20 -17.38
CA LEU A 108 1.16 -16.60 -15.99
C LEU A 108 0.43 -17.91 -15.72
N GLY A 109 1.17 -18.93 -15.32
CA GLY A 109 0.64 -20.27 -15.08
C GLY A 109 0.75 -21.23 -16.26
N GLY A 110 1.46 -20.85 -17.34
CA GLY A 110 1.73 -21.71 -18.49
C GLY A 110 0.97 -21.33 -19.76
N THR A 111 1.41 -21.87 -20.91
CA THR A 111 0.90 -21.45 -22.24
C THR A 111 -0.60 -21.70 -22.44
N GLU A 112 -1.18 -22.68 -21.73
CA GLU A 112 -2.59 -23.07 -21.84
C GLU A 112 -3.43 -22.61 -20.62
N ALA A 113 -2.79 -21.97 -19.63
CA ALA A 113 -3.49 -21.52 -18.45
C ALA A 113 -4.64 -20.55 -18.80
N THR A 114 -5.81 -20.82 -18.22
CA THR A 114 -6.99 -19.96 -18.34
C THR A 114 -7.15 -19.11 -17.10
N PRO A 115 -7.69 -17.87 -17.23
CA PRO A 115 -7.93 -17.04 -16.06
C PRO A 115 -8.90 -17.67 -15.07
N ASP A 116 -8.52 -17.69 -13.78
CA ASP A 116 -9.38 -18.21 -12.69
C ASP A 116 -10.61 -17.34 -12.48
N PHE A 117 -10.55 -16.05 -12.86
CA PHE A 117 -11.61 -15.07 -12.72
C PHE A 117 -11.91 -14.38 -14.04
N GLY A 118 -13.18 -14.13 -14.33
CA GLY A 118 -13.60 -13.26 -15.43
C GLY A 118 -13.15 -11.80 -15.20
N TYR A 119 -13.18 -10.97 -16.24
CA TYR A 119 -12.73 -9.58 -16.16
C TYR A 119 -13.40 -8.77 -15.05
N LEU A 120 -14.73 -8.85 -14.93
CA LEU A 120 -15.46 -8.09 -13.92
C LEU A 120 -15.02 -8.45 -12.50
N GLY A 121 -14.92 -9.74 -12.19
CA GLY A 121 -14.47 -10.21 -10.88
C GLY A 121 -13.01 -9.82 -10.61
N TRP A 122 -12.14 -9.98 -11.60
CA TRP A 122 -10.73 -9.61 -11.47
C TRP A 122 -10.53 -8.09 -11.28
N PHE A 123 -11.21 -7.27 -12.08
CA PHE A 123 -11.16 -5.80 -11.94
C PHE A 123 -11.73 -5.33 -10.61
N SER A 124 -12.78 -5.97 -10.11
CA SER A 124 -13.32 -5.69 -8.77
C SER A 124 -12.30 -6.02 -7.67
N MET A 125 -11.54 -7.10 -7.80
CA MET A 125 -10.47 -7.45 -6.86
C MET A 125 -9.29 -6.48 -6.96
N LEU A 126 -8.89 -6.04 -8.16
CA LEU A 126 -7.86 -5.01 -8.33
C LEU A 126 -8.31 -3.66 -7.76
N PHE A 127 -9.58 -3.29 -7.97
CA PHE A 127 -10.17 -2.10 -7.35
C PHE A 127 -10.14 -2.21 -5.82
N ALA A 128 -10.57 -3.35 -5.26
CA ALA A 128 -10.57 -3.58 -3.82
C ALA A 128 -9.15 -3.52 -3.21
N ALA A 129 -8.12 -3.96 -3.96
CA ALA A 129 -6.72 -3.84 -3.53
C ALA A 129 -6.27 -2.37 -3.39
N GLY A 130 -6.88 -1.45 -4.15
CA GLY A 130 -6.62 -0.01 -4.09
C GLY A 130 -7.39 0.73 -3.02
N MET A 131 -8.48 0.15 -2.54
CA MET A 131 -9.33 0.77 -1.51
C MET A 131 -8.85 0.40 -0.12
N GLY A 132 -8.63 1.39 0.72
CA GLY A 132 -8.15 1.15 2.07
C GLY A 132 -8.11 2.41 2.93
N ILE A 133 -7.52 2.28 4.12
CA ILE A 133 -7.39 3.37 5.10
C ILE A 133 -6.74 4.60 4.49
N GLY A 134 -5.73 4.42 3.64
CA GLY A 134 -5.03 5.52 2.99
C GLY A 134 -5.94 6.42 2.18
N LEU A 135 -6.86 5.86 1.37
CA LEU A 135 -7.83 6.65 0.61
C LEU A 135 -8.85 7.35 1.51
N MET A 136 -9.25 6.72 2.61
CA MET A 136 -10.13 7.37 3.60
C MET A 136 -9.44 8.54 4.28
N PHE A 137 -8.16 8.38 4.64
CA PHE A 137 -7.39 9.40 5.33
C PHE A 137 -6.98 10.56 4.41
N TYR A 138 -6.46 10.25 3.24
CA TYR A 138 -5.88 11.24 2.32
C TYR A 138 -6.82 11.72 1.22
N GLY A 139 -7.99 11.10 1.04
CA GLY A 139 -8.91 11.41 -0.05
C GLY A 139 -9.45 12.85 -0.06
N VAL A 140 -9.49 13.49 1.11
CA VAL A 140 -9.81 14.92 1.28
C VAL A 140 -8.56 15.72 1.61
N SER A 141 -7.75 15.20 2.53
CA SER A 141 -6.67 15.98 3.14
C SER A 141 -5.53 16.29 2.16
N GLU A 142 -5.15 15.35 1.31
CA GLU A 142 -4.07 15.59 0.35
C GLU A 142 -4.47 16.56 -0.77
N PRO A 143 -5.62 16.40 -1.46
CA PRO A 143 -6.09 17.38 -2.44
C PRO A 143 -6.18 18.80 -1.87
N LEU A 144 -6.74 18.96 -0.66
CA LEU A 144 -6.82 20.26 0.01
C LEU A 144 -5.44 20.83 0.35
N SER A 145 -4.53 20.02 0.88
CA SER A 145 -3.17 20.45 1.25
C SER A 145 -2.41 20.94 0.02
N HIS A 146 -2.47 20.19 -1.09
CA HIS A 146 -1.78 20.58 -2.32
C HIS A 146 -2.46 21.76 -3.02
N PHE A 147 -3.80 21.84 -3.00
CA PHE A 147 -4.53 22.99 -3.48
C PHE A 147 -4.15 24.26 -2.71
N SER A 148 -4.23 24.23 -1.37
CA SER A 148 -3.94 25.39 -0.54
C SER A 148 -2.49 25.84 -0.68
N SER A 149 -1.55 24.91 -0.72
CA SER A 149 -0.13 25.20 -0.93
C SER A 149 0.12 25.80 -2.31
N ALA A 150 -0.45 25.21 -3.38
CA ALA A 150 -0.33 25.74 -4.73
C ALA A 150 -0.96 27.12 -4.87
N TYR A 151 -2.10 27.36 -4.25
CA TYR A 151 -2.79 28.66 -4.24
C TYR A 151 -1.96 29.74 -3.54
N GLY A 152 -1.35 29.42 -2.39
CA GLY A 152 -0.42 30.31 -1.68
C GLY A 152 0.84 30.65 -2.49
N GLY A 153 1.22 29.77 -3.40
CA GLY A 153 2.38 29.94 -4.29
C GLY A 153 3.71 29.75 -3.60
N THR A 154 4.78 30.29 -4.21
CA THR A 154 6.16 30.16 -3.72
C THR A 154 6.53 31.27 -2.75
N SER A 155 7.22 30.91 -1.67
CA SER A 155 7.81 31.84 -0.69
C SER A 155 9.27 31.47 -0.44
N PHE A 156 10.09 32.51 -0.18
CA PHE A 156 11.53 32.35 0.05
C PHE A 156 11.95 33.13 1.31
N GLU A 157 12.78 32.52 2.14
CA GLU A 157 13.47 33.14 3.27
C GLU A 157 14.98 32.92 3.10
N ASP A 158 15.74 33.98 3.10
CA ASP A 158 17.20 33.97 2.88
C ASP A 158 17.62 33.18 1.60
N GLY A 159 16.79 33.26 0.55
CA GLY A 159 17.04 32.55 -0.71
C GLY A 159 16.68 31.06 -0.70
N VAL A 160 16.17 30.54 0.41
CA VAL A 160 15.67 29.16 0.54
C VAL A 160 14.17 29.14 0.44
N ARG A 161 13.64 28.26 -0.38
CA ARG A 161 12.20 28.09 -0.54
C ARG A 161 11.58 27.44 0.71
N THR A 162 10.56 28.03 1.28
CA THR A 162 9.93 27.59 2.55
C THR A 162 8.51 27.08 2.42
N ASP A 163 7.85 27.28 1.27
CA ASP A 163 6.51 26.78 1.00
C ASP A 163 6.46 25.27 0.73
N TRP A 164 5.24 24.74 0.63
CA TRP A 164 4.94 23.34 0.34
C TRP A 164 4.25 23.17 -1.02
N ALA A 165 4.22 24.20 -1.86
CA ALA A 165 3.57 24.11 -3.14
C ALA A 165 4.31 23.13 -4.07
N PRO A 166 3.61 22.21 -4.74
CA PRO A 166 4.22 21.37 -5.75
C PRO A 166 4.67 22.25 -6.92
N LEU A 167 5.79 21.91 -7.51
CA LEU A 167 6.42 22.63 -8.63
C LEU A 167 6.55 24.15 -8.33
N ALA A 168 6.06 25.01 -9.21
CA ALA A 168 6.14 26.47 -9.04
C ALA A 168 4.94 27.08 -8.31
N GLY A 169 3.93 26.29 -7.94
CA GLY A 169 2.68 26.81 -7.40
C GLY A 169 1.84 27.54 -8.47
N ALA A 170 0.74 28.15 -8.04
CA ALA A 170 -0.24 28.82 -8.92
C ALA A 170 -0.39 30.33 -8.68
N GLY A 171 0.28 30.89 -7.64
CA GLY A 171 0.35 32.33 -7.41
C GLY A 171 -1.00 33.04 -7.24
N GLY A 172 -1.99 32.40 -6.54
CA GLY A 172 -3.31 32.96 -6.30
C GLY A 172 -4.37 32.65 -7.36
N ASP A 173 -4.04 31.93 -8.43
CA ASP A 173 -5.04 31.43 -9.39
C ASP A 173 -5.67 30.12 -8.86
N ALA A 174 -6.93 30.20 -8.40
CA ALA A 174 -7.64 29.05 -7.83
C ALA A 174 -7.82 27.89 -8.82
N ALA A 175 -8.09 28.17 -10.09
CA ALA A 175 -8.28 27.13 -11.11
C ALA A 175 -6.95 26.44 -11.46
N ALA A 176 -5.86 27.18 -11.52
CA ALA A 176 -4.52 26.62 -11.70
C ALA A 176 -4.07 25.83 -10.46
N ALA A 177 -4.37 26.33 -9.25
CA ALA A 177 -4.07 25.65 -7.98
C ALA A 177 -4.83 24.32 -7.86
N GLU A 178 -6.10 24.27 -8.25
CA GLU A 178 -6.89 23.03 -8.28
C GLU A 178 -6.27 22.01 -9.25
N ARG A 179 -5.94 22.42 -10.48
CA ARG A 179 -5.32 21.52 -11.46
C ARG A 179 -3.96 20.98 -10.97
N LEU A 180 -3.12 21.86 -10.44
CA LEU A 180 -1.80 21.46 -9.95
C LEU A 180 -1.90 20.59 -8.68
N GLY A 181 -2.75 20.97 -7.72
CA GLY A 181 -2.98 20.21 -6.48
C GLY A 181 -3.54 18.82 -6.74
N MET A 182 -4.52 18.71 -7.66
CA MET A 182 -5.06 17.42 -8.06
C MET A 182 -4.05 16.59 -8.84
N ALA A 183 -3.23 17.19 -9.71
CA ALA A 183 -2.16 16.47 -10.41
C ALA A 183 -1.12 15.91 -9.43
N ALA A 184 -0.71 16.71 -8.44
CA ALA A 184 0.22 16.30 -7.39
C ALA A 184 -0.35 15.14 -6.53
N THR A 185 -1.63 15.24 -6.15
CA THR A 185 -2.33 14.17 -5.44
C THR A 185 -2.39 12.89 -6.27
N ILE A 186 -2.87 12.96 -7.51
CA ILE A 186 -3.02 11.78 -8.37
C ILE A 186 -1.66 11.14 -8.67
N TYR A 187 -0.58 11.91 -8.72
CA TYR A 187 0.78 11.39 -8.85
C TYR A 187 1.12 10.38 -7.76
N HIS A 188 0.69 10.63 -6.52
CA HIS A 188 0.93 9.73 -5.40
C HIS A 188 0.01 8.48 -5.37
N TRP A 189 -1.09 8.45 -6.14
CA TRP A 189 -2.13 7.41 -6.05
C TRP A 189 -2.38 6.64 -7.34
N ALA A 190 -1.84 7.09 -8.48
CA ALA A 190 -2.08 6.47 -9.78
C ALA A 190 -0.91 5.58 -10.24
N LEU A 191 -0.29 5.93 -11.36
CA LEU A 191 0.60 5.05 -12.12
C LEU A 191 1.79 4.49 -11.30
N HIS A 192 2.47 5.34 -10.53
CA HIS A 192 3.70 4.96 -9.81
C HIS A 192 3.46 3.93 -8.71
N PRO A 193 2.52 4.11 -7.75
CA PRO A 193 2.24 3.08 -6.75
C PRO A 193 1.82 1.75 -7.37
N TRP A 194 1.02 1.78 -8.41
CA TRP A 194 0.57 0.54 -9.06
C TRP A 194 1.68 -0.14 -9.85
N ALA A 195 2.66 0.59 -10.37
CA ALA A 195 3.87 0.01 -10.95
C ALA A 195 4.76 -0.65 -9.88
N ILE A 196 4.89 -0.05 -8.70
CA ILE A 196 5.60 -0.66 -7.55
C ILE A 196 4.98 -2.03 -7.23
N TYR A 197 3.65 -2.09 -7.10
CA TYR A 197 2.94 -3.34 -6.82
C TYR A 197 3.02 -4.34 -7.97
N ALA A 198 2.89 -3.87 -9.22
CA ALA A 198 2.89 -4.70 -10.41
C ALA A 198 4.21 -5.44 -10.59
N VAL A 199 5.36 -4.79 -10.34
CA VAL A 199 6.68 -5.42 -10.46
C VAL A 199 6.82 -6.61 -9.53
N LEU A 200 6.47 -6.43 -8.25
CA LEU A 200 6.58 -7.51 -7.27
C LEU A 200 5.53 -8.61 -7.51
N ALA A 201 4.29 -8.21 -7.80
CA ALA A 201 3.22 -9.16 -8.11
C ALA A 201 3.53 -10.01 -9.34
N LEU A 202 4.10 -9.40 -10.38
CA LEU A 202 4.55 -10.13 -11.57
C LEU A 202 5.67 -11.12 -11.23
N GLY A 203 6.64 -10.69 -10.42
CA GLY A 203 7.70 -11.58 -9.95
C GLY A 203 7.14 -12.77 -9.18
N LEU A 204 6.30 -12.52 -8.18
CA LEU A 204 5.68 -13.58 -7.38
C LEU A 204 4.85 -14.54 -8.24
N ALA A 205 4.02 -14.01 -9.13
CA ALA A 205 3.20 -14.85 -10.03
C ALA A 205 4.06 -15.70 -10.97
N LEU A 206 5.06 -15.10 -11.61
CA LEU A 206 5.96 -15.80 -12.55
C LEU A 206 6.74 -16.92 -11.84
N PHE A 207 7.37 -16.60 -10.70
CA PHE A 207 8.23 -17.57 -10.03
C PHE A 207 7.46 -18.65 -9.28
N SER A 208 6.22 -18.38 -8.86
CA SER A 208 5.37 -19.41 -8.27
C SER A 208 4.65 -20.24 -9.33
N PHE A 209 3.92 -19.61 -10.25
CA PHE A 209 3.05 -20.34 -11.19
C PHE A 209 3.81 -20.99 -12.35
N ASN A 210 4.83 -20.31 -12.91
CA ASN A 210 5.58 -20.83 -14.06
C ASN A 210 6.84 -21.58 -13.63
N LYS A 211 7.52 -21.11 -12.60
CA LYS A 211 8.81 -21.68 -12.18
C LYS A 211 8.68 -22.74 -11.09
N GLY A 212 7.51 -22.87 -10.45
CA GLY A 212 7.25 -23.88 -9.41
C GLY A 212 7.95 -23.61 -8.08
N LEU A 213 8.39 -22.37 -7.82
CA LEU A 213 9.06 -21.99 -6.58
C LEU A 213 8.06 -21.57 -5.49
N PRO A 214 8.47 -21.59 -4.20
CA PRO A 214 7.64 -21.11 -3.10
C PRO A 214 7.15 -19.67 -3.29
N LEU A 215 5.95 -19.36 -2.80
CA LEU A 215 5.38 -18.02 -2.84
C LEU A 215 6.02 -17.12 -1.77
N THR A 216 7.31 -16.81 -1.96
CA THR A 216 8.11 -15.93 -1.10
C THR A 216 8.92 -14.95 -1.92
N MET A 217 9.36 -13.86 -1.28
CA MET A 217 10.13 -12.83 -1.97
C MET A 217 11.47 -13.36 -2.48
N ARG A 218 12.14 -14.23 -1.71
CA ARG A 218 13.42 -14.83 -2.11
C ARG A 218 13.35 -15.58 -3.43
N SER A 219 12.23 -16.24 -3.72
CA SER A 219 12.04 -17.04 -4.93
C SER A 219 12.23 -16.23 -6.22
N VAL A 220 11.84 -14.94 -6.19
CA VAL A 220 12.01 -14.02 -7.33
C VAL A 220 13.47 -13.87 -7.75
N PHE A 221 14.41 -14.06 -6.81
CA PHE A 221 15.85 -13.86 -7.03
C PHE A 221 16.60 -15.08 -7.52
N TYR A 222 15.93 -16.23 -7.71
CA TYR A 222 16.58 -17.44 -8.18
C TYR A 222 17.40 -17.25 -9.47
N PRO A 223 16.96 -16.52 -10.51
CA PRO A 223 17.75 -16.30 -11.73
C PRO A 223 19.08 -15.57 -11.51
N LEU A 224 19.25 -14.90 -10.37
CA LEU A 224 20.47 -14.15 -10.03
C LEU A 224 21.33 -14.89 -9.03
N LEU A 225 20.75 -15.61 -8.10
CA LEU A 225 21.42 -16.23 -6.96
C LEU A 225 21.55 -17.76 -7.08
N GLY A 226 20.73 -18.41 -7.94
CA GLY A 226 20.62 -19.87 -8.00
C GLY A 226 20.23 -20.45 -6.65
N GLU A 227 20.77 -21.61 -6.29
CA GLU A 227 20.50 -22.30 -5.00
C GLU A 227 20.92 -21.48 -3.76
N ARG A 228 21.74 -20.43 -3.91
CA ARG A 228 22.09 -19.53 -2.79
C ARG A 228 20.89 -18.78 -2.24
N VAL A 229 19.79 -18.71 -3.01
CA VAL A 229 18.55 -18.06 -2.58
C VAL A 229 17.93 -18.76 -1.36
N TRP A 230 18.21 -20.04 -1.15
CA TRP A 230 17.75 -20.79 0.01
C TRP A 230 18.61 -20.57 1.27
N GLY A 231 19.74 -19.90 1.13
CA GLY A 231 20.63 -19.52 2.22
C GLY A 231 20.45 -18.08 2.69
N TRP A 232 21.52 -17.51 3.26
CA TRP A 232 21.50 -16.18 3.86
C TRP A 232 21.02 -15.04 2.95
N PRO A 233 21.37 -14.97 1.65
CA PRO A 233 20.84 -13.91 0.80
C PRO A 233 19.31 -13.92 0.75
N GLY A 234 18.69 -15.09 0.61
CA GLY A 234 17.24 -15.21 0.63
C GLY A 234 16.63 -14.95 2.00
N HIS A 235 17.28 -15.35 3.10
CA HIS A 235 16.82 -15.03 4.44
C HIS A 235 16.74 -13.51 4.66
N VAL A 236 17.76 -12.78 4.24
CA VAL A 236 17.78 -11.29 4.33
C VAL A 236 16.64 -10.68 3.51
N ILE A 237 16.41 -11.16 2.28
CA ILE A 237 15.32 -10.68 1.43
C ILE A 237 13.95 -10.86 2.12
N ASP A 238 13.69 -12.06 2.65
CA ASP A 238 12.41 -12.35 3.31
C ASP A 238 12.25 -11.61 4.65
N ILE A 239 13.32 -11.44 5.43
CA ILE A 239 13.31 -10.63 6.66
C ILE A 239 12.98 -9.17 6.34
N LEU A 240 13.60 -8.59 5.30
CA LEU A 240 13.30 -7.24 4.85
C LEU A 240 11.84 -7.11 4.37
N ALA A 241 11.31 -8.14 3.70
CA ALA A 241 9.91 -8.18 3.29
C ALA A 241 8.95 -8.24 4.48
N VAL A 242 9.26 -9.01 5.53
CA VAL A 242 8.50 -9.04 6.77
C VAL A 242 8.49 -7.66 7.44
N PHE A 243 9.65 -7.02 7.57
CA PHE A 243 9.73 -5.68 8.17
C PHE A 243 9.00 -4.63 7.34
N ALA A 244 9.21 -4.61 6.03
CA ALA A 244 8.50 -3.69 5.15
C ALA A 244 6.97 -3.86 5.32
N THR A 245 6.45 -5.07 5.22
CA THR A 245 5.03 -5.36 5.37
C THR A 245 4.50 -4.94 6.74
N LEU A 246 5.18 -5.33 7.81
CA LEU A 246 4.75 -5.05 9.19
C LEU A 246 4.69 -3.55 9.47
N PHE A 247 5.74 -2.79 9.15
CA PHE A 247 5.79 -1.36 9.40
C PHE A 247 4.91 -0.56 8.42
N GLY A 248 4.76 -1.02 7.18
CA GLY A 248 3.81 -0.47 6.23
C GLY A 248 2.36 -0.62 6.71
N LEU A 249 1.97 -1.80 7.19
CA LEU A 249 0.66 -2.05 7.80
C LEU A 249 0.46 -1.22 9.07
N ALA A 250 1.43 -1.24 9.99
CA ALA A 250 1.36 -0.46 11.23
C ALA A 250 1.15 1.05 10.96
N THR A 251 1.78 1.59 9.90
CA THR A 251 1.55 2.97 9.46
C THR A 251 0.09 3.21 9.10
N SER A 252 -0.50 2.33 8.30
CA SER A 252 -1.91 2.44 7.92
C SER A 252 -2.86 2.26 9.11
N LEU A 253 -2.55 1.32 10.01
CA LEU A 253 -3.33 1.11 11.23
C LEU A 253 -3.29 2.35 12.13
N GLY A 254 -2.12 3.00 12.25
CA GLY A 254 -1.98 4.25 13.01
C GLY A 254 -2.76 5.40 12.38
N LEU A 255 -2.73 5.56 11.06
CA LEU A 255 -3.54 6.53 10.33
C LEU A 255 -5.04 6.29 10.55
N GLY A 256 -5.48 5.03 10.45
CA GLY A 256 -6.86 4.64 10.68
C GLY A 256 -7.32 4.92 12.12
N ALA A 257 -6.51 4.63 13.11
CA ALA A 257 -6.81 4.92 14.52
C ALA A 257 -6.92 6.44 14.76
N SER A 258 -6.03 7.23 14.16
CA SER A 258 -6.09 8.70 14.24
C SER A 258 -7.37 9.25 13.61
N GLN A 259 -7.74 8.77 12.42
CA GLN A 259 -8.96 9.20 11.74
C GLN A 259 -10.24 8.75 12.48
N ALA A 260 -10.28 7.51 12.96
CA ALA A 260 -11.40 7.01 13.75
C ALA A 260 -11.57 7.81 15.06
N SER A 261 -10.46 8.14 15.74
CA SER A 261 -10.48 9.00 16.94
C SER A 261 -11.04 10.40 16.64
N ALA A 262 -10.61 11.02 15.53
CA ALA A 262 -11.13 12.30 15.08
C ALA A 262 -12.64 12.26 14.76
N GLY A 263 -13.09 11.20 14.07
CA GLY A 263 -14.50 11.00 13.77
C GLY A 263 -15.36 10.77 15.01
N LEU A 264 -14.88 10.00 15.98
CA LEU A 264 -15.56 9.79 17.26
C LEU A 264 -15.63 11.07 18.09
N ASN A 265 -14.59 11.89 18.06
CA ASN A 265 -14.62 13.24 18.67
C ASN A 265 -15.68 14.10 17.99
N TYR A 266 -15.68 14.15 16.66
CA TYR A 266 -16.64 14.93 15.89
C TYR A 266 -18.10 14.55 16.17
N LEU A 267 -18.42 13.24 16.21
CA LEU A 267 -19.80 12.76 16.38
C LEU A 267 -20.27 12.72 17.84
N PHE A 268 -19.39 12.32 18.76
CA PHE A 268 -19.77 11.98 20.13
C PHE A 268 -19.04 12.82 21.19
N GLY A 269 -18.13 13.73 20.78
CA GLY A 269 -17.34 14.54 21.71
C GLY A 269 -16.35 13.72 22.54
N LEU A 270 -15.96 12.52 22.08
CA LEU A 270 -14.96 11.69 22.76
C LEU A 270 -13.57 12.34 22.65
N PRO A 271 -12.64 12.06 23.58
CA PRO A 271 -11.29 12.60 23.50
C PRO A 271 -10.60 12.27 22.17
N GLN A 272 -9.89 13.25 21.60
CA GLN A 272 -9.04 13.07 20.42
C GLN A 272 -7.58 13.14 20.85
N ASP A 273 -7.13 12.13 21.58
CA ASP A 273 -5.77 12.06 22.13
C ASP A 273 -5.10 10.71 21.85
N THR A 274 -3.83 10.62 22.21
CA THR A 274 -3.03 9.42 22.06
C THR A 274 -3.64 8.21 22.79
N ALA A 275 -4.25 8.43 23.96
CA ALA A 275 -4.85 7.34 24.74
C ALA A 275 -6.06 6.74 24.01
N MET A 276 -6.91 7.58 23.40
CA MET A 276 -8.03 7.11 22.57
C MET A 276 -7.54 6.35 21.36
N GLN A 277 -6.50 6.83 20.66
CA GLN A 277 -5.92 6.11 19.52
C GLN A 277 -5.39 4.72 19.92
N VAL A 278 -4.69 4.63 21.06
CA VAL A 278 -4.21 3.35 21.60
C VAL A 278 -5.36 2.41 21.94
N LEU A 279 -6.42 2.90 22.58
CA LEU A 279 -7.62 2.11 22.89
C LEU A 279 -8.30 1.58 21.62
N LEU A 280 -8.38 2.40 20.59
CA LEU A 280 -8.94 1.99 19.29
C LEU A 280 -8.08 0.89 18.65
N VAL A 281 -6.75 1.04 18.63
CA VAL A 281 -5.86 0.00 18.10
C VAL A 281 -6.04 -1.31 18.89
N ILE A 282 -6.09 -1.27 20.22
CA ILE A 282 -6.32 -2.47 21.05
C ILE A 282 -7.67 -3.11 20.70
N GLY A 283 -8.76 -2.33 20.70
CA GLY A 283 -10.10 -2.84 20.45
C GLY A 283 -10.23 -3.48 19.06
N ILE A 284 -9.72 -2.79 18.03
CA ILE A 284 -9.80 -3.28 16.64
C ILE A 284 -8.89 -4.49 16.43
N THR A 285 -7.68 -4.51 17.03
CA THR A 285 -6.77 -5.67 16.98
C THR A 285 -7.39 -6.89 17.67
N LEU A 286 -8.10 -6.71 18.77
CA LEU A 286 -8.84 -7.81 19.41
C LEU A 286 -9.93 -8.39 18.51
N ILE A 287 -10.66 -7.55 17.77
CA ILE A 287 -11.65 -8.02 16.78
C ILE A 287 -10.96 -8.79 15.64
N ALA A 288 -9.83 -8.28 15.13
CA ALA A 288 -9.05 -8.98 14.12
C ALA A 288 -8.53 -10.34 14.63
N LEU A 289 -8.06 -10.41 15.88
CA LEU A 289 -7.64 -11.66 16.51
C LEU A 289 -8.78 -12.67 16.67
N ILE A 290 -9.98 -12.23 17.01
CA ILE A 290 -11.16 -13.11 17.05
C ILE A 290 -11.43 -13.68 15.65
N SER A 291 -11.30 -12.87 14.60
CA SER A 291 -11.43 -13.33 13.22
C SER A 291 -10.41 -14.40 12.85
N VAL A 292 -9.13 -14.16 13.19
CA VAL A 292 -8.02 -15.11 12.96
C VAL A 292 -8.24 -16.43 13.71
N LEU A 293 -8.61 -16.37 14.99
CA LEU A 293 -8.83 -17.55 15.84
C LEU A 293 -10.02 -18.39 15.40
N ALA A 294 -11.08 -17.73 14.96
CA ALA A 294 -12.31 -18.40 14.53
C ALA A 294 -12.19 -19.00 13.12
N GLY A 295 -11.10 -18.71 12.39
CA GLY A 295 -10.92 -19.14 10.99
C GLY A 295 -12.03 -18.59 10.08
N LEU A 296 -12.51 -17.39 10.37
CA LEU A 296 -13.68 -16.78 9.71
C LEU A 296 -13.35 -16.21 8.32
N GLU A 297 -12.66 -16.95 7.46
CA GLU A 297 -12.37 -16.50 6.10
C GLU A 297 -13.64 -16.03 5.35
N ALA A 298 -14.74 -16.76 5.54
CA ALA A 298 -16.04 -16.36 5.00
C ALA A 298 -16.60 -15.08 5.66
N GLY A 299 -16.30 -14.85 6.95
CA GLY A 299 -16.71 -13.66 7.69
C GLY A 299 -15.94 -12.42 7.24
N VAL A 300 -14.62 -12.52 7.14
CA VAL A 300 -13.75 -11.43 6.63
C VAL A 300 -14.12 -11.06 5.20
N LYS A 301 -14.38 -12.05 4.34
CA LYS A 301 -14.84 -11.81 2.98
C LYS A 301 -16.14 -11.01 2.96
N ARG A 302 -17.15 -11.41 3.77
CA ARG A 302 -18.42 -10.66 3.87
C ARG A 302 -18.22 -9.26 4.42
N LEU A 303 -17.36 -9.09 5.42
CA LEU A 303 -17.06 -7.81 5.99
C LEU A 303 -16.41 -6.89 4.95
N SER A 304 -15.49 -7.41 4.14
CA SER A 304 -14.87 -6.69 3.01
C SER A 304 -15.91 -6.32 1.95
N GLU A 305 -16.82 -7.21 1.60
CA GLU A 305 -17.92 -6.95 0.64
C GLU A 305 -18.86 -5.83 1.14
N ILE A 306 -19.23 -5.86 2.42
CA ILE A 306 -20.03 -4.81 3.07
C ILE A 306 -19.27 -3.49 3.03
N ASN A 307 -17.98 -3.49 3.38
CA ASN A 307 -17.15 -2.31 3.41
C ASN A 307 -17.01 -1.65 2.03
N MET A 308 -16.76 -2.45 0.99
CA MET A 308 -16.72 -1.97 -0.39
C MET A 308 -18.06 -1.40 -0.84
N THR A 309 -19.17 -2.01 -0.44
CA THR A 309 -20.52 -1.51 -0.72
C THR A 309 -20.75 -0.17 -0.03
N LEU A 310 -20.41 -0.05 1.25
CA LEU A 310 -20.53 1.21 2.00
C LEU A 310 -19.64 2.31 1.40
N ALA A 311 -18.41 1.99 0.99
CA ALA A 311 -17.51 2.94 0.33
C ALA A 311 -18.11 3.44 -1.00
N ALA A 312 -18.67 2.53 -1.81
CA ALA A 312 -19.34 2.88 -3.06
C ALA A 312 -20.60 3.73 -2.82
N LEU A 313 -21.39 3.42 -1.79
CA LEU A 313 -22.58 4.20 -1.42
C LEU A 313 -22.20 5.60 -0.92
N LEU A 314 -21.18 5.71 -0.09
CA LEU A 314 -20.68 7.02 0.37
C LEU A 314 -20.16 7.86 -0.80
N MET A 315 -19.40 7.26 -1.70
CA MET A 315 -18.93 7.93 -2.92
C MET A 315 -20.10 8.38 -3.81
N LEU A 316 -21.08 7.50 -4.04
CA LEU A 316 -22.28 7.82 -4.83
C LEU A 316 -23.10 8.95 -4.19
N PHE A 317 -23.23 8.94 -2.87
CA PHE A 317 -23.88 10.04 -2.11
C PHE A 317 -23.18 11.36 -2.39
N VAL A 318 -21.85 11.42 -2.27
CA VAL A 318 -21.08 12.65 -2.53
C VAL A 318 -21.21 13.10 -4.00
N ILE A 319 -21.25 12.17 -4.95
CA ILE A 319 -21.48 12.51 -6.37
C ILE A 319 -22.86 13.14 -6.57
N ILE A 320 -23.91 12.59 -5.97
CA ILE A 320 -25.31 13.03 -6.20
C ILE A 320 -25.59 14.37 -5.47
N VAL A 321 -25.14 14.48 -4.24
CA VAL A 321 -25.47 15.62 -3.34
C VAL A 321 -24.45 16.75 -3.46
N GLY A 322 -23.22 16.43 -3.82
CA GLY A 322 -22.15 17.40 -4.01
C GLY A 322 -22.19 18.10 -5.38
N PRO A 323 -21.09 18.70 -5.80
CA PRO A 323 -21.01 19.42 -7.07
C PRO A 323 -20.88 18.43 -8.25
N THR A 324 -21.94 17.68 -8.55
CA THR A 324 -21.97 16.57 -9.52
C THR A 324 -21.29 16.90 -10.85
N VAL A 325 -21.61 18.05 -11.45
CA VAL A 325 -21.02 18.46 -12.74
C VAL A 325 -19.52 18.68 -12.60
N ALA A 326 -19.09 19.37 -11.54
CA ALA A 326 -17.67 19.62 -11.28
C ALA A 326 -16.92 18.28 -11.00
N ILE A 327 -17.53 17.33 -10.31
CA ILE A 327 -16.95 16.01 -10.08
C ILE A 327 -16.76 15.26 -11.40
N LEU A 328 -17.79 15.17 -12.25
CA LEU A 328 -17.73 14.43 -13.51
C LEU A 328 -16.78 15.06 -14.51
N THR A 329 -16.80 16.39 -14.65
CA THR A 329 -15.83 17.11 -15.49
C THR A 329 -14.45 17.09 -14.87
N GLY A 330 -14.36 17.18 -13.53
CA GLY A 330 -13.14 17.10 -12.76
C GLY A 330 -12.41 15.77 -12.94
N PHE A 331 -13.11 14.66 -13.00
CA PHE A 331 -12.50 13.35 -13.27
C PHE A 331 -11.63 13.38 -14.54
N VAL A 332 -12.15 13.95 -15.64
CA VAL A 332 -11.43 14.03 -16.91
C VAL A 332 -10.33 15.10 -16.86
N SER A 333 -10.64 16.29 -16.34
CA SER A 333 -9.67 17.40 -16.26
C SER A 333 -8.52 17.11 -15.29
N ASN A 334 -8.77 16.43 -14.18
CA ASN A 334 -7.75 16.03 -13.21
C ASN A 334 -6.82 14.96 -13.81
N LEU A 335 -7.38 13.99 -14.54
CA LEU A 335 -6.56 13.00 -15.26
C LEU A 335 -5.68 13.69 -16.32
N ALA A 336 -6.23 14.65 -17.08
CA ALA A 336 -5.48 15.43 -18.05
C ALA A 336 -4.38 16.27 -17.37
N ALA A 337 -4.68 16.95 -16.27
CA ALA A 337 -3.71 17.70 -15.48
C ALA A 337 -2.59 16.81 -14.92
N TYR A 338 -2.95 15.64 -14.42
CA TYR A 338 -1.97 14.64 -13.97
C TYR A 338 -1.00 14.25 -15.09
N LEU A 339 -1.52 13.89 -16.27
CA LEU A 339 -0.68 13.51 -17.40
C LEU A 339 0.19 14.68 -17.90
N GLN A 340 -0.34 15.91 -17.86
CA GLN A 340 0.40 17.12 -18.23
C GLN A 340 1.57 17.39 -17.28
N HIS A 341 1.36 17.28 -15.97
CA HIS A 341 2.36 17.58 -14.95
C HIS A 341 3.23 16.39 -14.55
N LEU A 342 2.88 15.18 -14.99
CA LEU A 342 3.59 13.94 -14.63
C LEU A 342 5.11 14.00 -14.88
N PRO A 343 5.62 14.48 -16.03
CA PRO A 343 7.07 14.52 -16.26
C PRO A 343 7.80 15.44 -15.27
N ALA A 344 7.19 16.55 -14.88
CA ALA A 344 7.76 17.50 -13.92
C ALA A 344 7.69 16.95 -12.48
N LEU A 345 6.54 16.40 -12.08
CA LEU A 345 6.36 15.77 -10.75
C LEU A 345 7.28 14.56 -10.55
N ALA A 346 7.51 13.77 -11.60
CA ALA A 346 8.35 12.59 -11.58
C ALA A 346 9.85 12.89 -11.76
N ASN A 347 10.25 14.13 -12.00
CA ASN A 347 11.66 14.49 -12.13
C ASN A 347 12.38 14.41 -10.78
N PRO A 348 13.42 13.56 -10.63
CA PRO A 348 14.16 13.43 -9.37
C PRO A 348 15.30 14.46 -9.21
N ILE A 349 15.61 15.26 -10.24
CA ILE A 349 16.82 16.07 -10.31
C ILE A 349 16.47 17.56 -10.42
N GLY A 350 17.17 18.41 -9.68
CA GLY A 350 17.03 19.86 -9.80
C GLY A 350 15.70 20.40 -9.33
N ARG A 351 15.06 19.74 -8.35
CA ARG A 351 13.78 20.17 -7.79
C ARG A 351 14.00 21.35 -6.84
N GLU A 352 13.16 22.37 -6.99
CA GLU A 352 13.13 23.52 -6.09
C GLU A 352 12.11 23.35 -4.95
N ASP A 353 11.12 22.47 -5.13
CA ASP A 353 10.05 22.16 -4.16
C ASP A 353 10.43 21.03 -3.20
N ALA A 354 11.61 21.14 -2.56
CA ALA A 354 12.13 20.11 -1.67
C ALA A 354 11.16 19.75 -0.53
N ASN A 355 10.45 20.73 0.05
CA ASN A 355 9.46 20.47 1.11
C ASN A 355 8.37 19.52 0.63
N PHE A 356 7.81 19.75 -0.56
CA PHE A 356 6.81 18.85 -1.15
C PHE A 356 7.41 17.47 -1.44
N ALA A 357 8.55 17.41 -2.15
CA ALA A 357 9.16 16.15 -2.55
C ALA A 357 9.56 15.28 -1.34
N GLN A 358 10.15 15.88 -0.31
CA GLN A 358 10.64 15.20 0.91
C GLN A 358 9.51 14.90 1.90
N GLY A 359 8.56 15.82 2.05
CA GLY A 359 7.45 15.70 2.99
C GLY A 359 6.34 14.77 2.54
N TRP A 360 6.08 14.71 1.22
CA TRP A 360 5.01 13.92 0.63
C TRP A 360 5.52 12.77 -0.26
N THR A 361 6.20 13.08 -1.34
CA THR A 361 6.53 12.08 -2.38
C THR A 361 7.44 10.97 -1.85
N ALA A 362 8.51 11.31 -1.12
CA ALA A 362 9.46 10.33 -0.59
C ALA A 362 8.77 9.38 0.42
N PHE A 363 7.90 9.93 1.28
CA PHE A 363 7.11 9.12 2.19
C PHE A 363 6.15 8.19 1.42
N TYR A 364 5.41 8.71 0.44
CA TYR A 364 4.48 7.88 -0.33
C TYR A 364 5.16 6.72 -1.03
N TRP A 365 6.27 6.96 -1.72
CA TRP A 365 6.97 5.87 -2.41
C TRP A 365 7.48 4.82 -1.44
N ALA A 366 8.09 5.24 -0.32
CA ALA A 366 8.53 4.30 0.71
C ALA A 366 7.36 3.50 1.32
N TRP A 367 6.23 4.14 1.56
CA TRP A 367 5.03 3.50 2.10
C TRP A 367 4.45 2.47 1.11
N TRP A 368 4.28 2.84 -0.17
CA TRP A 368 3.84 1.91 -1.21
C TRP A 368 4.81 0.73 -1.37
N ILE A 369 6.11 0.99 -1.35
CA ILE A 369 7.14 -0.06 -1.39
C ILE A 369 7.02 -0.98 -0.19
N SER A 370 6.81 -0.45 1.01
CA SER A 370 6.61 -1.24 2.22
C SER A 370 5.34 -2.12 2.16
N TRP A 371 4.28 -1.63 1.51
CA TRP A 371 3.05 -2.39 1.29
C TRP A 371 3.14 -3.43 0.17
N SER A 372 4.15 -3.32 -0.69
CA SER A 372 4.23 -4.13 -1.91
C SER A 372 4.26 -5.64 -1.69
N PRO A 373 4.87 -6.22 -0.62
CA PRO A 373 4.80 -7.66 -0.40
C PRO A 373 3.37 -8.14 -0.16
N PHE A 374 2.58 -7.39 0.61
CA PHE A 374 1.19 -7.71 0.90
C PHE A 374 0.30 -7.60 -0.33
N VAL A 375 0.27 -6.42 -0.95
CA VAL A 375 -0.58 -6.17 -2.13
C VAL A 375 -0.09 -6.96 -3.34
N GLY A 376 1.22 -7.08 -3.52
CA GLY A 376 1.81 -7.86 -4.61
C GLY A 376 1.46 -9.33 -4.53
N MET A 377 1.47 -9.94 -3.35
CA MET A 377 1.06 -11.33 -3.17
C MET A 377 -0.43 -11.54 -3.49
N PHE A 378 -1.29 -10.61 -3.08
CA PHE A 378 -2.72 -10.66 -3.42
C PHE A 378 -2.95 -10.56 -4.93
N ILE A 379 -2.36 -9.55 -5.59
CA ILE A 379 -2.50 -9.34 -7.04
C ILE A 379 -1.96 -10.56 -7.81
N ALA A 380 -0.82 -11.13 -7.40
CA ALA A 380 -0.26 -12.34 -7.99
C ALA A 380 -1.29 -13.49 -7.97
N ARG A 381 -1.87 -13.77 -6.80
CA ARG A 381 -2.80 -14.89 -6.61
C ARG A 381 -4.07 -14.80 -7.45
N VAL A 382 -4.59 -13.61 -7.68
CA VAL A 382 -5.83 -13.41 -8.45
C VAL A 382 -5.61 -13.29 -9.95
N SER A 383 -4.35 -13.33 -10.42
CA SER A 383 -3.99 -13.02 -11.81
C SER A 383 -3.48 -14.22 -12.63
N ARG A 384 -3.60 -15.45 -12.09
CA ARG A 384 -3.25 -16.66 -12.85
C ARG A 384 -4.03 -16.73 -14.16
N GLY A 385 -3.41 -17.21 -15.22
CA GLY A 385 -3.98 -17.35 -16.57
C GLY A 385 -3.96 -16.06 -17.40
N ARG A 386 -3.54 -14.91 -16.86
CA ARG A 386 -3.40 -13.66 -17.61
C ARG A 386 -2.05 -13.61 -18.35
N SER A 387 -2.03 -12.95 -19.52
CA SER A 387 -0.74 -12.58 -20.13
C SER A 387 -0.09 -11.45 -19.34
N VAL A 388 1.24 -11.35 -19.36
CA VAL A 388 1.98 -10.25 -18.70
C VAL A 388 1.50 -8.88 -19.16
N ARG A 389 1.20 -8.71 -20.46
CA ARG A 389 0.65 -7.46 -21.00
C ARG A 389 -0.71 -7.14 -20.40
N GLU A 390 -1.63 -8.08 -20.42
CA GLU A 390 -2.97 -7.92 -19.86
C GLU A 390 -2.90 -7.63 -18.36
N PHE A 391 -2.06 -8.35 -17.65
CA PHE A 391 -1.80 -8.16 -16.23
C PHE A 391 -1.31 -6.73 -15.95
N LEU A 392 -0.24 -6.28 -16.61
CA LEU A 392 0.35 -4.97 -16.36
C LEU A 392 -0.60 -3.83 -16.74
N VAL A 393 -1.26 -3.91 -17.91
CA VAL A 393 -2.23 -2.88 -18.33
C VAL A 393 -3.34 -2.76 -17.31
N SER A 394 -3.90 -3.87 -16.85
CA SER A 394 -5.02 -3.85 -15.91
C SER A 394 -4.60 -3.37 -14.52
N VAL A 395 -3.46 -3.83 -13.98
CA VAL A 395 -2.96 -3.42 -12.66
C VAL A 395 -2.59 -1.94 -12.65
N LEU A 396 -2.04 -1.41 -13.74
CA LEU A 396 -1.71 0.02 -13.83
C LEU A 396 -2.95 0.90 -14.01
N LEU A 397 -3.94 0.49 -14.80
CA LEU A 397 -5.06 1.36 -15.16
C LEU A 397 -6.25 1.27 -14.20
N ILE A 398 -6.71 0.07 -13.87
CA ILE A 398 -7.97 -0.08 -13.14
C ILE A 398 -7.94 0.57 -11.75
N PRO A 399 -6.96 0.27 -10.89
CA PRO A 399 -6.89 0.93 -9.59
C PRO A 399 -6.52 2.43 -9.71
N SER A 400 -5.69 2.81 -10.69
CA SER A 400 -5.35 4.23 -10.90
C SER A 400 -6.60 5.06 -11.23
N LEU A 401 -7.45 4.58 -12.14
CA LEU A 401 -8.71 5.26 -12.47
C LEU A 401 -9.66 5.32 -11.26
N ALA A 402 -9.68 4.27 -10.46
CA ALA A 402 -10.45 4.25 -9.21
C ALA A 402 -9.95 5.32 -8.22
N CYS A 403 -8.63 5.46 -8.06
CA CYS A 403 -8.05 6.51 -7.22
C CYS A 403 -8.32 7.91 -7.78
N VAL A 404 -8.20 8.12 -9.09
CA VAL A 404 -8.56 9.41 -9.72
C VAL A 404 -10.01 9.77 -9.46
N LEU A 405 -10.92 8.79 -9.60
CA LEU A 405 -12.34 9.01 -9.29
C LEU A 405 -12.54 9.37 -7.83
N TRP A 406 -11.94 8.62 -6.90
CA TRP A 406 -12.05 8.87 -5.47
C TRP A 406 -11.57 10.26 -5.09
N MET A 407 -10.36 10.66 -5.55
CA MET A 407 -9.79 11.98 -5.27
C MET A 407 -10.62 13.10 -5.91
N SER A 408 -11.16 12.89 -7.11
CA SER A 408 -12.04 13.86 -7.75
C SER A 408 -13.37 14.03 -7.01
N VAL A 409 -13.93 12.94 -6.46
CA VAL A 409 -15.17 12.98 -5.69
C VAL A 409 -14.96 13.69 -4.36
N PHE A 410 -14.06 13.18 -3.52
CA PHE A 410 -13.91 13.70 -2.16
C PHE A 410 -13.05 14.97 -2.11
N GLY A 411 -11.86 14.93 -2.67
CA GLY A 411 -10.94 16.06 -2.72
C GLY A 411 -11.48 17.20 -3.58
N GLY A 412 -12.01 16.89 -4.76
CA GLY A 412 -12.62 17.89 -5.63
C GLY A 412 -13.81 18.57 -4.98
N THR A 413 -14.68 17.82 -4.26
CA THR A 413 -15.78 18.42 -3.50
C THR A 413 -15.26 19.36 -2.42
N ALA A 414 -14.26 18.96 -1.64
CA ALA A 414 -13.69 19.80 -0.59
C ALA A 414 -13.08 21.10 -1.16
N ILE A 415 -12.35 21.02 -2.27
CA ILE A 415 -11.80 22.19 -2.95
C ILE A 415 -12.94 23.12 -3.43
N ARG A 416 -14.02 22.57 -4.00
CA ARG A 416 -15.18 23.37 -4.41
C ARG A 416 -15.90 24.05 -3.24
N GLN A 417 -15.97 23.38 -2.08
CA GLN A 417 -16.51 24.02 -0.87
C GLN A 417 -15.71 25.27 -0.49
N VAL A 418 -14.38 25.22 -0.59
CA VAL A 418 -13.52 26.38 -0.34
C VAL A 418 -13.72 27.45 -1.42
N VAL A 419 -13.62 27.08 -2.70
CA VAL A 419 -13.58 28.04 -3.84
C VAL A 419 -14.96 28.67 -4.08
N ASP A 420 -16.02 27.87 -4.10
CA ASP A 420 -17.35 28.32 -4.52
C ASP A 420 -18.20 28.87 -3.33
N HIS A 421 -17.91 28.42 -2.11
CA HIS A 421 -18.71 28.76 -0.93
C HIS A 421 -17.92 29.45 0.19
N GLY A 422 -16.60 29.59 0.05
CA GLY A 422 -15.74 30.14 1.12
C GLY A 422 -15.75 29.29 2.39
N TYR A 423 -16.07 27.99 2.29
CA TYR A 423 -16.10 27.09 3.44
C TYR A 423 -14.70 26.51 3.68
N GLU A 424 -13.97 27.14 4.60
CA GLU A 424 -12.58 26.79 4.89
C GLU A 424 -12.42 25.78 6.05
N ALA A 425 -13.51 25.33 6.66
CA ALA A 425 -13.44 24.46 7.84
C ALA A 425 -12.65 23.17 7.57
N ALA A 426 -12.82 22.54 6.41
CA ALA A 426 -12.06 21.37 6.06
C ALA A 426 -10.57 21.68 5.79
N ALA A 427 -10.27 22.81 5.15
CA ALA A 427 -8.89 23.22 4.84
C ALA A 427 -8.10 23.63 6.10
N SER A 428 -8.78 24.16 7.13
CA SER A 428 -8.17 24.58 8.39
C SER A 428 -8.13 23.50 9.47
N ALA A 429 -8.84 22.38 9.29
CA ALA A 429 -8.85 21.26 10.23
C ALA A 429 -7.56 20.46 10.16
N ASP A 430 -7.23 19.75 11.26
CA ASP A 430 -6.18 18.74 11.28
C ASP A 430 -6.48 17.61 10.28
N LEU A 431 -5.43 17.03 9.67
CA LEU A 431 -5.56 16.02 8.61
C LEU A 431 -6.60 14.91 8.89
N PRO A 432 -6.64 14.29 10.09
CA PRO A 432 -7.61 13.23 10.37
C PRO A 432 -9.06 13.70 10.40
N LEU A 433 -9.30 14.99 10.65
CA LEU A 433 -10.63 15.58 10.78
C LEU A 433 -11.18 16.10 9.44
N GLN A 434 -10.34 16.32 8.44
CA GLN A 434 -10.72 17.01 7.21
C GLN A 434 -11.85 16.33 6.44
N LEU A 435 -11.89 14.99 6.40
CA LEU A 435 -12.99 14.25 5.79
C LEU A 435 -14.33 14.57 6.50
N PHE A 436 -14.35 14.56 7.82
CA PHE A 436 -15.56 14.84 8.61
C PHE A 436 -16.01 16.30 8.46
N SER A 437 -15.06 17.23 8.43
CA SER A 437 -15.34 18.64 8.18
C SER A 437 -15.91 18.89 6.77
N MET A 438 -15.43 18.17 5.77
CA MET A 438 -16.00 18.23 4.41
C MET A 438 -17.44 17.68 4.38
N LEU A 439 -17.69 16.55 5.07
CA LEU A 439 -19.02 15.96 5.17
C LEU A 439 -19.99 16.83 5.98
N ASP A 440 -19.50 17.64 6.94
CA ASP A 440 -20.31 18.55 7.75
C ASP A 440 -21.02 19.62 6.91
N PHE A 441 -20.43 20.04 5.81
CA PHE A 441 -21.07 20.97 4.86
C PHE A 441 -22.21 20.32 4.06
N MET A 442 -22.35 19.00 4.09
CA MET A 442 -23.32 18.24 3.30
C MET A 442 -24.53 17.81 4.16
N PRO A 443 -25.71 17.58 3.56
CA PRO A 443 -26.83 17.02 4.31
C PRO A 443 -26.48 15.63 4.85
N TRP A 444 -27.10 15.26 5.98
CA TRP A 444 -26.89 13.98 6.67
C TRP A 444 -25.44 13.77 7.18
N ALA A 445 -24.76 14.84 7.51
CA ALA A 445 -23.36 14.84 7.98
C ALA A 445 -23.09 13.80 9.07
N GLN A 446 -23.99 13.65 10.05
CA GLN A 446 -23.83 12.66 11.12
C GLN A 446 -23.87 11.22 10.61
N VAL A 447 -24.78 10.92 9.67
CA VAL A 447 -24.91 9.57 9.09
C VAL A 447 -23.71 9.23 8.22
N THR A 448 -23.30 10.14 7.34
CA THR A 448 -22.15 9.94 6.46
C THR A 448 -20.84 9.85 7.23
N SER A 449 -20.66 10.65 8.26
CA SER A 449 -19.52 10.58 9.17
C SER A 449 -19.49 9.27 9.96
N PHE A 450 -20.64 8.78 10.43
CA PHE A 450 -20.73 7.47 11.09
C PHE A 450 -20.35 6.33 10.13
N ILE A 451 -20.82 6.37 8.87
CA ILE A 451 -20.42 5.42 7.83
C ILE A 451 -18.91 5.51 7.58
N ALA A 452 -18.32 6.70 7.52
CA ALA A 452 -16.89 6.88 7.34
C ALA A 452 -16.06 6.25 8.48
N ILE A 453 -16.50 6.37 9.74
CA ILE A 453 -15.85 5.70 10.87
C ILE A 453 -15.92 4.18 10.72
N ILE A 454 -17.09 3.64 10.38
CA ILE A 454 -17.24 2.18 10.14
C ILE A 454 -16.30 1.73 9.04
N LEU A 455 -16.21 2.46 7.94
CA LEU A 455 -15.30 2.15 6.83
C LEU A 455 -13.85 2.05 7.29
N VAL A 456 -13.38 3.03 8.04
CA VAL A 456 -12.00 3.05 8.55
C VAL A 456 -11.74 1.86 9.49
N VAL A 457 -12.66 1.59 10.43
CA VAL A 457 -12.53 0.48 11.39
C VAL A 457 -12.53 -0.87 10.66
N VAL A 458 -13.41 -1.06 9.70
CA VAL A 458 -13.49 -2.32 8.95
C VAL A 458 -12.28 -2.51 8.03
N PHE A 459 -11.79 -1.44 7.39
CA PHE A 459 -10.52 -1.51 6.64
C PHE A 459 -9.34 -1.88 7.54
N PHE A 460 -9.31 -1.38 8.77
CA PHE A 460 -8.29 -1.78 9.74
C PHE A 460 -8.36 -3.28 10.04
N ILE A 461 -9.55 -3.80 10.39
CA ILE A 461 -9.74 -5.23 10.71
C ILE A 461 -9.31 -6.12 9.55
N THR A 462 -9.78 -5.81 8.35
CA THR A 462 -9.52 -6.64 7.16
C THR A 462 -8.07 -6.58 6.69
N SER A 463 -7.42 -5.41 6.82
CA SER A 463 -6.00 -5.25 6.51
C SER A 463 -5.12 -5.99 7.50
N SER A 464 -5.41 -5.94 8.80
CA SER A 464 -4.66 -6.65 9.84
C SER A 464 -4.80 -8.17 9.69
N ASP A 465 -6.01 -8.69 9.47
CA ASP A 465 -6.24 -10.11 9.25
C ASP A 465 -5.50 -10.62 8.01
N SER A 466 -5.61 -9.92 6.89
CA SER A 466 -4.95 -10.32 5.64
C SER A 466 -3.44 -10.08 5.66
N GLY A 467 -2.98 -9.01 6.30
CA GLY A 467 -1.57 -8.67 6.46
C GLY A 467 -0.82 -9.71 7.29
N SER A 468 -1.40 -10.10 8.44
CA SER A 468 -0.85 -11.16 9.28
C SER A 468 -0.71 -12.49 8.54
N LEU A 469 -1.63 -12.82 7.62
CA LEU A 469 -1.54 -14.02 6.78
C LEU A 469 -0.35 -13.95 5.81
N VAL A 470 -0.11 -12.79 5.20
CA VAL A 470 1.02 -12.61 4.27
C VAL A 470 2.36 -12.69 5.01
N ILE A 471 2.49 -11.99 6.14
CA ILE A 471 3.70 -12.05 6.98
C ILE A 471 3.95 -13.48 7.44
N ASP A 472 2.90 -14.18 7.87
CA ASP A 472 2.98 -15.57 8.29
C ASP A 472 3.43 -16.49 7.15
N THR A 473 2.90 -16.34 5.95
CA THR A 473 3.31 -17.10 4.76
C THR A 473 4.80 -16.92 4.48
N ILE A 474 5.32 -15.68 4.53
CA ILE A 474 6.74 -15.39 4.32
C ILE A 474 7.58 -16.01 5.45
N ALA A 475 7.15 -15.82 6.70
CA ALA A 475 7.85 -16.29 7.90
C ALA A 475 7.75 -17.82 8.11
N ALA A 476 6.84 -18.49 7.40
CA ALA A 476 6.71 -19.95 7.33
C ALA A 476 7.43 -20.58 6.12
N GLY A 477 8.26 -19.83 5.40
CA GLY A 477 9.01 -20.31 4.25
C GLY A 477 8.15 -20.62 3.02
N GLY A 478 7.04 -19.90 2.85
CA GLY A 478 6.11 -20.02 1.72
C GLY A 478 4.94 -20.98 1.97
N LYS A 479 4.78 -21.52 3.17
CA LYS A 479 3.59 -22.32 3.53
C LYS A 479 2.37 -21.43 3.68
N VAL A 480 1.34 -21.70 2.91
CA VAL A 480 0.07 -20.95 2.94
C VAL A 480 -0.90 -21.44 4.03
N ASN A 481 -0.67 -22.64 4.58
CA ASN A 481 -1.48 -23.28 5.61
C ASN A 481 -0.67 -23.45 6.91
N ALA A 482 -0.07 -22.38 7.39
CA ALA A 482 0.68 -22.39 8.64
C ALA A 482 -0.25 -22.43 9.88
N PRO A 483 0.22 -22.93 11.03
CA PRO A 483 -0.59 -23.01 12.25
C PRO A 483 -1.08 -21.65 12.75
N THR A 484 -2.35 -21.58 13.16
CA THR A 484 -3.00 -20.36 13.67
C THR A 484 -2.22 -19.59 14.74
N PRO A 485 -1.52 -20.20 15.71
CA PRO A 485 -0.80 -19.45 16.74
C PRO A 485 0.25 -18.47 16.22
N GLN A 486 0.94 -18.79 15.11
CA GLN A 486 1.93 -17.89 14.54
C GLN A 486 1.28 -16.71 13.80
N ARG A 487 0.11 -16.92 13.18
CA ARG A 487 -0.70 -15.83 12.61
C ARG A 487 -1.23 -14.89 13.72
N VAL A 488 -1.65 -15.45 14.86
CA VAL A 488 -2.02 -14.68 16.07
C VAL A 488 -0.84 -13.82 16.54
N PHE A 489 0.38 -14.38 16.55
CA PHE A 489 1.59 -13.63 16.88
C PHE A 489 1.73 -12.38 15.97
N TRP A 490 1.68 -12.55 14.65
CA TRP A 490 1.86 -11.44 13.71
C TRP A 490 0.75 -10.40 13.83
N CYS A 491 -0.51 -10.82 13.89
CA CYS A 491 -1.66 -9.91 14.06
C CYS A 491 -1.55 -9.10 15.37
N THR A 492 -1.10 -9.72 16.46
CA THR A 492 -0.86 -9.05 17.74
C THR A 492 0.25 -8.00 17.60
N PHE A 493 1.37 -8.37 16.98
CA PHE A 493 2.50 -7.47 16.83
C PHE A 493 2.30 -6.35 15.82
N GLU A 494 1.45 -6.52 14.82
CA GLU A 494 0.98 -5.39 13.97
C GLU A 494 0.34 -4.29 14.82
N GLY A 495 -0.59 -4.66 15.70
CA GLY A 495 -1.23 -3.73 16.63
C GLY A 495 -0.24 -3.11 17.63
N LEU A 496 0.63 -3.93 18.23
CA LEU A 496 1.63 -3.45 19.19
C LEU A 496 2.66 -2.50 18.55
N VAL A 497 3.08 -2.75 17.33
CA VAL A 497 3.96 -1.85 16.57
C VAL A 497 3.24 -0.52 16.30
N ALA A 498 1.98 -0.55 15.88
CA ALA A 498 1.19 0.66 15.69
C ALA A 498 1.08 1.47 17.00
N ILE A 499 0.79 0.82 18.14
CA ILE A 499 0.76 1.44 19.46
C ILE A 499 2.12 2.04 19.83
N ALA A 500 3.19 1.28 19.66
CA ALA A 500 4.54 1.74 19.96
C ALA A 500 4.91 3.01 19.18
N LEU A 501 4.56 3.07 17.89
CA LEU A 501 4.81 4.22 17.04
C LEU A 501 3.90 5.41 17.37
N ILE A 502 2.63 5.18 17.70
CA ILE A 502 1.72 6.23 18.17
C ILE A 502 2.28 6.87 19.45
N LEU A 503 2.75 6.08 20.40
CA LEU A 503 3.36 6.56 21.64
C LEU A 503 4.72 7.23 21.41
N GLY A 504 5.49 6.75 20.44
CA GLY A 504 6.85 7.19 20.12
C GLY A 504 6.93 8.38 19.13
N GLY A 505 5.81 9.11 18.90
CA GLY A 505 5.84 10.31 18.05
C GLY A 505 4.71 10.38 17.02
N GLY A 506 3.68 9.51 17.12
CA GLY A 506 2.48 9.55 16.29
C GLY A 506 2.76 9.43 14.80
N LEU A 507 2.16 10.31 14.00
CA LEU A 507 2.28 10.30 12.53
C LEU A 507 3.74 10.36 12.06
N VAL A 508 4.59 11.15 12.71
CA VAL A 508 6.01 11.28 12.33
C VAL A 508 6.75 9.97 12.53
N ALA A 509 6.51 9.26 13.63
CA ALA A 509 7.12 7.95 13.89
C ALA A 509 6.62 6.87 12.92
N LEU A 510 5.32 6.86 12.61
CA LEU A 510 4.72 5.97 11.63
C LEU A 510 5.38 6.16 10.25
N GLN A 511 5.51 7.40 9.79
CA GLN A 511 6.17 7.74 8.53
C GLN A 511 7.67 7.41 8.55
N ALA A 512 8.36 7.69 9.65
CA ALA A 512 9.78 7.37 9.81
C ALA A 512 10.06 5.89 9.61
N MET A 513 9.25 5.02 10.21
CA MET A 513 9.45 3.58 10.09
C MET A 513 9.06 3.03 8.73
N ALA A 514 8.02 3.57 8.08
CA ALA A 514 7.69 3.23 6.69
C ALA A 514 8.85 3.57 5.74
N VAL A 515 9.44 4.77 5.89
CA VAL A 515 10.60 5.19 5.07
C VAL A 515 11.84 4.35 5.36
N SER A 516 12.12 4.06 6.64
CA SER A 516 13.30 3.31 7.06
C SER A 516 13.30 1.86 6.58
N THR A 517 12.15 1.20 6.61
CA THR A 517 12.00 -0.18 6.13
C THR A 517 11.77 -0.23 4.62
N GLY A 518 11.15 0.78 4.06
CA GLY A 518 10.98 0.94 2.61
C GLY A 518 12.30 1.14 1.87
N PHE A 519 13.27 1.84 2.46
CA PHE A 519 14.55 2.09 1.81
C PHE A 519 15.31 0.81 1.42
N PRO A 520 15.67 -0.11 2.34
CA PRO A 520 16.35 -1.34 1.95
C PRO A 520 15.48 -2.23 1.04
N PHE A 521 14.16 -2.21 1.22
CA PHE A 521 13.26 -2.97 0.37
C PHE A 521 13.14 -2.37 -1.05
N THR A 522 13.37 -1.07 -1.23
CA THR A 522 13.50 -0.44 -2.56
C THR A 522 14.66 -1.06 -3.34
N ILE A 523 15.80 -1.30 -2.68
CA ILE A 523 16.95 -1.97 -3.31
C ILE A 523 16.57 -3.39 -3.73
N VAL A 524 15.85 -4.12 -2.87
CA VAL A 524 15.34 -5.45 -3.18
C VAL A 524 14.46 -5.40 -4.44
N LEU A 525 13.52 -4.46 -4.54
CA LEU A 525 12.65 -4.34 -5.72
C LEU A 525 13.39 -3.96 -7.00
N LEU A 526 14.39 -3.07 -6.92
CA LEU A 526 15.22 -2.71 -8.08
C LEU A 526 15.97 -3.93 -8.63
N VAL A 527 16.52 -4.76 -7.76
CA VAL A 527 17.18 -6.01 -8.16
C VAL A 527 16.15 -7.03 -8.67
N ALA A 528 14.95 -7.07 -8.08
CA ALA A 528 13.86 -7.92 -8.57
C ALA A 528 13.45 -7.59 -10.02
N CYS A 529 13.54 -6.33 -10.46
CA CYS A 529 13.30 -5.94 -11.86
C CYS A 529 14.18 -6.75 -12.83
N ILE A 530 15.47 -6.92 -12.51
CA ILE A 530 16.41 -7.69 -13.32
C ILE A 530 16.04 -9.16 -13.31
N ALA A 531 15.70 -9.70 -12.15
CA ALA A 531 15.32 -11.10 -11.99
C ALA A 531 14.03 -11.43 -12.76
N VAL A 532 13.03 -10.55 -12.71
CA VAL A 532 11.77 -10.71 -13.46
C VAL A 532 12.02 -10.74 -14.97
N VAL A 533 12.81 -9.80 -15.49
CA VAL A 533 13.15 -9.78 -16.92
C VAL A 533 13.86 -11.08 -17.33
N LYS A 534 14.85 -11.53 -16.55
CA LYS A 534 15.55 -12.81 -16.81
C LYS A 534 14.59 -14.01 -16.77
N GLY A 535 13.70 -14.04 -15.79
CA GLY A 535 12.68 -15.09 -15.68
C GLY A 535 11.74 -15.13 -16.88
N LEU A 536 11.25 -13.96 -17.32
CA LEU A 536 10.37 -13.85 -18.49
C LEU A 536 11.09 -14.23 -19.80
N MET A 537 12.37 -13.90 -19.93
CA MET A 537 13.15 -14.24 -21.13
C MET A 537 13.30 -15.76 -21.34
N SER A 538 13.25 -16.53 -20.27
CA SER A 538 13.36 -18.00 -20.30
C SER A 538 12.03 -18.71 -20.56
N GLU A 539 10.90 -18.00 -20.51
CA GLU A 539 9.56 -18.59 -20.68
C GLU A 539 9.20 -18.83 -22.16
N PRO A 540 8.46 -19.92 -22.46
CA PRO A 540 7.87 -20.13 -23.77
C PRO A 540 6.85 -19.02 -24.08
N ARG A 541 6.72 -18.66 -25.36
CA ARG A 541 5.80 -17.62 -25.82
C ARG A 541 4.77 -18.21 -26.77
N PRO A 542 3.47 -18.00 -26.55
CA PRO A 542 2.46 -18.45 -27.50
C PRO A 542 2.72 -17.83 -28.88
N GLY A 543 2.78 -18.65 -29.94
CA GLY A 543 2.88 -18.20 -31.33
C GLY A 543 4.28 -18.13 -31.94
N LYS A 544 5.26 -18.90 -31.45
CA LYS A 544 6.41 -19.36 -32.23
C LYS A 544 6.18 -20.84 -32.57
N VAL A 545 5.32 -21.10 -33.51
CA VAL A 545 5.29 -22.33 -34.31
C VAL A 545 5.76 -21.95 -35.69
#